data_c98c98044139aa10acd35a41ca3a788f
#
_entry.id   c98c98044139aa10acd35a41ca3a788f
#
_cell.length_a   1.000
_cell.length_b   1.000
_cell.length_c   1.000
_cell.angle_alpha   90.00
_cell.angle_beta   90.00
_cell.angle_gamma   90.00
#
_symmetry.space_group_name_H-M   'P 1'
#
loop_
_entity.id
_entity.type
_entity.pdbx_description
1 polymer ?
#
loop_
_entity_poly.entity_id
_entity_poly.type
_entity_poly.pdbx_seq_one_letter_code
_entity_poly.pdbx_strand_id
1 'polypeptide(L)'
;MSGNKSKVIAFNYFGGKFTWLDYLYADFPVNFTHLVDVFGGSSVVSLNYKGNVIKTANEINSDITNFFQVLRDNEDQLIRLLLLTPFSKKEYNECWEVSDDKVEQARRFYVRVRQSFFGLGAHRKNKGWHMAKMHVNCQGGETLSRWNNAIRKLHAVADAIRLNFQITEFDYLQCIDTIDFENAFFYCDPPYSRLSRKSYNDYKFEFTDDDHYELATKLNQIKGKAMVSGYDCSLMNEIYKNWRKIKLPVKKNNIRSGKVQEIIWMNYENERENNLFTNY
;
A
#
# COMPACT_ATOMS: atom_id res chain seq x y z
N MET A 1 24.29 4.66 -16.33
CA MET A 1 23.73 3.29 -16.42
C MET A 1 22.66 3.14 -15.37
N SER A 2 21.37 3.28 -15.72
CA SER A 2 20.28 3.09 -14.78
C SER A 2 20.01 1.58 -14.67
N GLY A 3 20.63 0.95 -13.68
CA GLY A 3 20.31 -0.43 -13.34
C GLY A 3 18.81 -0.53 -13.07
N ASN A 4 18.17 -1.47 -13.73
CA ASN A 4 16.75 -1.79 -13.55
C ASN A 4 16.55 -2.31 -12.12
N LYS A 5 16.48 -1.40 -11.11
CA LYS A 5 16.23 -1.78 -9.73
C LYS A 5 14.87 -2.49 -9.71
N SER A 6 14.85 -3.75 -9.32
CA SER A 6 13.63 -4.53 -9.19
C SER A 6 12.65 -3.84 -8.23
N LYS A 7 11.37 -3.90 -8.54
CA LYS A 7 10.32 -3.36 -7.64
C LYS A 7 10.43 -3.99 -6.25
N VAL A 8 10.27 -3.18 -5.21
CA VAL A 8 10.36 -3.59 -3.81
C VAL A 8 8.98 -3.66 -3.15
N ILE A 9 8.83 -4.56 -2.20
CA ILE A 9 7.63 -4.72 -1.39
C ILE A 9 8.05 -5.19 0.00
N ALA A 10 7.64 -4.48 1.03
CA ALA A 10 7.93 -4.83 2.41
C ALA A 10 7.13 -6.08 2.83
N PHE A 11 5.85 -6.06 2.59
CA PHE A 11 4.92 -7.15 2.90
C PHE A 11 3.70 -7.10 1.99
N ASN A 12 3.01 -8.24 1.86
CA ASN A 12 1.75 -8.29 1.14
C ASN A 12 0.66 -7.62 1.98
N TYR A 13 -0.06 -6.70 1.37
CA TYR A 13 -1.18 -6.00 1.98
C TYR A 13 -2.45 -6.23 1.17
N PHE A 14 -3.58 -6.38 1.84
CA PHE A 14 -4.86 -6.56 1.16
C PHE A 14 -5.18 -5.31 0.33
N GLY A 15 -5.54 -5.47 -0.93
CA GLY A 15 -5.76 -4.34 -1.84
C GLY A 15 -4.48 -3.74 -2.45
N GLY A 16 -3.29 -4.20 -2.05
CA GLY A 16 -2.01 -3.60 -2.48
C GLY A 16 -1.83 -3.50 -4.00
N LYS A 17 -1.31 -2.38 -4.46
CA LYS A 17 -1.22 -1.96 -5.88
C LYS A 17 0.04 -2.43 -6.62
N PHE A 18 0.82 -3.37 -6.05
CA PHE A 18 2.12 -3.79 -6.62
C PHE A 18 2.05 -4.17 -8.10
N THR A 19 1.00 -4.84 -8.53
CA THR A 19 0.82 -5.25 -9.92
C THR A 19 0.27 -4.13 -10.83
N TRP A 20 -0.15 -3.01 -10.25
CA TRP A 20 -0.76 -1.87 -10.95
C TRP A 20 0.20 -0.70 -11.13
N LEU A 21 1.40 -0.75 -10.54
CA LEU A 21 2.33 0.37 -10.44
C LEU A 21 2.61 1.03 -11.79
N ASP A 22 2.87 0.25 -12.83
CA ASP A 22 3.21 0.81 -14.16
C ASP A 22 2.03 1.57 -14.77
N TYR A 23 0.81 1.08 -14.56
CA TYR A 23 -0.41 1.76 -15.01
C TYR A 23 -0.66 3.04 -14.21
N LEU A 24 -0.52 2.98 -12.88
CA LEU A 24 -0.70 4.16 -12.04
C LEU A 24 0.31 5.26 -12.38
N TYR A 25 1.59 4.90 -12.53
CA TYR A 25 2.64 5.89 -12.85
C TYR A 25 2.52 6.51 -14.24
N ALA A 26 1.88 5.81 -15.19
CA ALA A 26 1.60 6.39 -16.50
C ALA A 26 0.66 7.60 -16.44
N ASP A 27 -0.25 7.59 -15.47
CA ASP A 27 -1.23 8.65 -15.25
C ASP A 27 -0.88 9.63 -14.13
N PHE A 28 0.28 9.48 -13.46
CA PHE A 28 0.74 10.47 -12.48
C PHE A 28 0.97 11.83 -13.15
N PRO A 29 0.68 12.93 -12.47
CA PRO A 29 0.93 14.27 -13.02
C PRO A 29 2.40 14.47 -13.36
N VAL A 30 2.68 15.34 -14.33
CA VAL A 30 4.05 15.58 -14.79
C VAL A 30 4.84 16.40 -13.77
N ASN A 31 4.19 17.41 -13.20
CA ASN A 31 4.83 18.40 -12.34
C ASN A 31 4.30 18.30 -10.91
N PHE A 32 5.04 17.65 -10.04
CA PHE A 32 4.84 17.67 -8.58
C PHE A 32 6.18 17.45 -7.88
N THR A 33 6.29 17.95 -6.66
CA THR A 33 7.51 17.84 -5.84
C THR A 33 7.31 16.96 -4.61
N HIS A 34 6.06 16.60 -4.29
CA HIS A 34 5.72 15.79 -3.13
C HIS A 34 4.65 14.75 -3.50
N LEU A 35 4.98 13.47 -3.39
CA LEU A 35 4.05 12.35 -3.48
C LEU A 35 3.56 11.97 -2.08
N VAL A 36 2.27 12.10 -1.85
CA VAL A 36 1.62 11.74 -0.57
C VAL A 36 0.76 10.51 -0.78
N ASP A 37 1.16 9.39 -0.18
CA ASP A 37 0.40 8.13 -0.15
C ASP A 37 -0.50 8.16 1.09
N VAL A 38 -1.73 8.67 0.93
CA VAL A 38 -2.63 9.01 2.05
C VAL A 38 -3.10 7.79 2.83
N PHE A 39 -3.25 6.65 2.15
CA PHE A 39 -3.63 5.35 2.73
C PHE A 39 -2.51 4.34 2.43
N GLY A 40 -1.35 4.56 3.03
CA GLY A 40 -0.09 3.92 2.63
C GLY A 40 -0.09 2.40 2.63
N GLY A 41 -0.69 1.76 3.64
CA GLY A 41 -0.65 0.30 3.77
C GLY A 41 0.78 -0.22 3.71
N SER A 42 1.11 -1.03 2.69
CA SER A 42 2.49 -1.47 2.43
C SER A 42 3.34 -0.46 1.65
N SER A 43 2.81 0.72 1.38
CA SER A 43 3.46 1.87 0.72
C SER A 43 4.12 1.52 -0.63
N VAL A 44 3.61 0.52 -1.34
CA VAL A 44 4.24 0.06 -2.59
C VAL A 44 4.25 1.13 -3.67
N VAL A 45 3.28 2.05 -3.68
CA VAL A 45 3.18 3.13 -4.67
C VAL A 45 4.29 4.14 -4.45
N SER A 46 4.42 4.66 -3.24
CA SER A 46 5.45 5.64 -2.91
C SER A 46 6.87 5.02 -2.87
N LEU A 47 7.04 3.79 -2.36
CA LEU A 47 8.33 3.09 -2.32
C LEU A 47 8.94 2.87 -3.72
N ASN A 48 8.11 2.56 -4.71
CA ASN A 48 8.59 2.22 -6.06
C ASN A 48 8.60 3.39 -7.05
N TYR A 49 8.05 4.54 -6.69
CA TYR A 49 8.11 5.73 -7.53
C TYR A 49 9.56 6.23 -7.66
N LYS A 50 10.04 6.39 -8.90
CA LYS A 50 11.44 6.73 -9.20
C LYS A 50 11.70 8.21 -9.40
N GLY A 51 10.66 9.06 -9.35
CA GLY A 51 10.82 10.50 -9.46
C GLY A 51 11.62 11.08 -8.28
N ASN A 52 12.35 12.14 -8.54
CA ASN A 52 13.10 12.88 -7.50
C ASN A 52 12.16 13.84 -6.77
N VAL A 53 11.34 13.30 -5.88
CA VAL A 53 10.33 14.02 -5.10
C VAL A 53 10.40 13.62 -3.63
N ILE A 54 9.87 14.45 -2.75
CA ILE A 54 9.61 14.05 -1.37
C ILE A 54 8.49 13.01 -1.40
N LYS A 55 8.56 12.00 -0.56
CA LYS A 55 7.54 10.96 -0.45
C LYS A 55 7.05 10.88 0.99
N THR A 56 5.76 10.97 1.20
CA THR A 56 5.12 10.71 2.49
C THR A 56 4.22 9.51 2.39
N ALA A 57 4.46 8.51 3.22
CA ALA A 57 3.51 7.43 3.47
C ALA A 57 2.77 7.72 4.77
N ASN A 58 1.49 8.00 4.65
CA ASN A 58 0.60 8.16 5.79
C ASN A 58 -0.17 6.87 6.02
N GLU A 59 -0.22 6.40 7.26
CA GLU A 59 -0.93 5.18 7.61
C GLU A 59 -1.43 5.26 9.05
N ILE A 60 -2.73 5.10 9.25
CA ILE A 60 -3.36 5.19 10.58
C ILE A 60 -3.08 3.96 11.47
N ASN A 61 -2.62 2.86 10.89
CA ASN A 61 -2.28 1.67 11.64
C ASN A 61 -0.87 1.77 12.23
N SER A 62 -0.77 2.06 13.52
CA SER A 62 0.48 2.21 14.26
C SER A 62 1.41 0.98 14.20
N ASP A 63 0.90 -0.23 13.97
CA ASP A 63 1.74 -1.40 13.72
C ASP A 63 2.56 -1.25 12.43
N ILE A 64 1.97 -0.65 11.39
CA ILE A 64 2.62 -0.43 10.09
C ILE A 64 3.63 0.70 10.18
N THR A 65 3.24 1.82 10.80
CA THR A 65 4.15 2.97 10.98
C THR A 65 5.34 2.58 11.85
N ASN A 66 5.11 1.85 12.95
CA ASN A 66 6.17 1.30 13.79
C ASN A 66 7.10 0.35 12.99
N PHE A 67 6.54 -0.54 12.17
CA PHE A 67 7.36 -1.44 11.35
C PHE A 67 8.29 -0.68 10.41
N PHE A 68 7.80 0.34 9.70
CA PHE A 68 8.64 1.14 8.81
C PHE A 68 9.66 2.00 9.56
N GLN A 69 9.30 2.57 10.72
CA GLN A 69 10.23 3.31 11.56
C GLN A 69 11.37 2.41 12.05
N VAL A 70 11.03 1.23 12.59
CA VAL A 70 12.02 0.25 13.05
C VAL A 70 12.89 -0.25 11.90
N LEU A 71 12.31 -0.51 10.73
CA LEU A 71 13.08 -0.92 9.55
C LEU A 71 14.05 0.17 9.08
N ARG A 72 13.71 1.45 9.25
CA ARG A 72 14.59 2.57 8.95
C ARG A 72 15.73 2.69 9.96
N ASP A 73 15.41 2.60 11.26
CA ASP A 73 16.29 3.00 12.36
C ASP A 73 17.07 1.82 12.96
N ASN A 74 16.50 0.61 12.93
CA ASN A 74 17.02 -0.61 13.55
C ASN A 74 16.98 -1.83 12.61
N GLU A 75 17.32 -1.61 11.32
CA GLU A 75 17.23 -2.60 10.25
C GLU A 75 17.91 -3.93 10.62
N ASP A 76 19.17 -3.90 11.00
CA ASP A 76 19.97 -5.11 11.27
C ASP A 76 19.37 -5.93 12.40
N GLN A 77 18.91 -5.27 13.47
CA GLN A 77 18.28 -5.93 14.59
C GLN A 77 16.97 -6.59 14.18
N LEU A 78 16.10 -5.87 13.46
CA LEU A 78 14.82 -6.41 12.99
C LEU A 78 15.03 -7.60 12.06
N ILE A 79 15.90 -7.47 11.06
CA ILE A 79 16.15 -8.53 10.08
C ILE A 79 16.78 -9.75 10.76
N ARG A 80 17.71 -9.55 11.69
CA ARG A 80 18.29 -10.65 12.47
C ARG A 80 17.23 -11.40 13.28
N LEU A 81 16.35 -10.68 13.99
CA LEU A 81 15.25 -11.30 14.74
C LEU A 81 14.30 -12.08 13.83
N LEU A 82 13.95 -11.52 12.68
CA LEU A 82 13.09 -12.20 11.70
C LEU A 82 13.74 -13.47 11.13
N LEU A 83 15.05 -13.45 10.84
CA LEU A 83 15.79 -14.63 10.37
C LEU A 83 15.86 -15.76 11.43
N LEU A 84 15.91 -15.38 12.70
CA LEU A 84 15.89 -16.32 13.83
C LEU A 84 14.48 -16.79 14.21
N THR A 85 13.44 -16.13 13.69
CA THR A 85 12.06 -16.47 13.99
C THR A 85 11.62 -17.73 13.21
N PRO A 86 11.20 -18.80 13.89
CA PRO A 86 10.75 -20.01 13.20
C PRO A 86 9.43 -19.79 12.47
N PHE A 87 9.24 -20.48 11.35
CA PHE A 87 7.94 -20.57 10.71
C PHE A 87 7.05 -21.54 11.50
N SER A 88 6.39 -21.07 12.53
CA SER A 88 5.73 -21.88 13.55
C SER A 88 4.34 -21.32 13.90
N LYS A 89 3.36 -22.24 14.03
CA LYS A 89 2.01 -21.87 14.45
C LYS A 89 1.99 -21.30 15.87
N LYS A 90 2.83 -21.82 16.76
CA LYS A 90 2.95 -21.31 18.15
C LYS A 90 3.44 -19.87 18.12
N GLU A 91 4.55 -19.61 17.44
CA GLU A 91 5.12 -18.27 17.25
C GLU A 91 4.09 -17.30 16.63
N TYR A 92 3.41 -17.74 15.56
CA TYR A 92 2.36 -16.94 14.94
C TYR A 92 1.24 -16.56 15.90
N ASN A 93 0.84 -17.47 16.81
CA ASN A 93 -0.21 -17.20 17.80
C ASN A 93 0.28 -16.23 18.87
N GLU A 94 1.52 -16.35 19.33
CA GLU A 94 2.12 -15.47 20.33
C GLU A 94 2.33 -14.04 19.78
N CYS A 95 2.55 -13.90 18.50
CA CYS A 95 2.71 -12.61 17.85
C CYS A 95 1.43 -11.73 17.83
N TRP A 96 0.29 -12.22 18.31
CA TRP A 96 -0.93 -11.42 18.47
C TRP A 96 -0.98 -10.63 19.78
N GLU A 97 -0.09 -10.90 20.70
CA GLU A 97 0.08 -10.11 21.92
C GLU A 97 0.87 -8.84 21.59
N VAL A 98 0.51 -7.73 22.24
CA VAL A 98 1.20 -6.45 22.09
C VAL A 98 2.52 -6.49 22.87
N SER A 99 3.55 -5.89 22.31
CA SER A 99 4.85 -5.68 22.96
C SER A 99 5.14 -4.20 23.09
N ASP A 100 5.68 -3.79 24.26
CA ASP A 100 6.15 -2.41 24.47
C ASP A 100 7.50 -2.14 23.78
N ASP A 101 8.27 -3.21 23.49
CA ASP A 101 9.48 -3.10 22.67
C ASP A 101 9.12 -2.89 21.19
N LYS A 102 9.51 -1.75 20.63
CA LYS A 102 9.18 -1.37 19.24
C LYS A 102 9.72 -2.36 18.21
N VAL A 103 10.92 -2.91 18.43
CA VAL A 103 11.54 -3.85 17.50
C VAL A 103 10.81 -5.20 17.55
N GLU A 104 10.50 -5.67 18.74
CA GLU A 104 9.70 -6.88 18.93
C GLU A 104 8.28 -6.71 18.38
N GLN A 105 7.64 -5.56 18.57
CA GLN A 105 6.32 -5.28 17.98
C GLN A 105 6.37 -5.27 16.45
N ALA A 106 7.42 -4.70 15.84
CA ALA A 106 7.63 -4.74 14.40
C ALA A 106 7.85 -6.18 13.90
N ARG A 107 8.63 -6.99 14.62
CA ARG A 107 8.80 -8.43 14.33
C ARG A 107 7.46 -9.17 14.39
N ARG A 108 6.69 -8.99 15.46
CA ARG A 108 5.36 -9.61 15.64
C ARG A 108 4.41 -9.23 14.53
N PHE A 109 4.36 -7.94 14.17
CA PHE A 109 3.57 -7.47 13.03
C PHE A 109 3.96 -8.20 11.74
N TYR A 110 5.26 -8.26 11.42
CA TYR A 110 5.74 -8.89 10.20
C TYR A 110 5.41 -10.40 10.14
N VAL A 111 5.55 -11.11 11.27
CA VAL A 111 5.16 -12.53 11.39
C VAL A 111 3.67 -12.70 11.11
N ARG A 112 2.81 -11.89 11.73
CA ARG A 112 1.35 -11.94 11.51
C ARG A 112 0.99 -11.76 10.04
N VAL A 113 1.59 -10.78 9.40
CA VAL A 113 1.29 -10.45 7.99
C VAL A 113 1.82 -11.54 7.05
N ARG A 114 3.06 -11.98 7.23
CA ARG A 114 3.73 -12.88 6.30
C ARG A 114 3.37 -14.35 6.47
N GLN A 115 2.98 -14.76 7.68
CA GLN A 115 2.58 -16.14 7.98
C GLN A 115 1.05 -16.35 7.94
N SER A 116 0.24 -15.31 7.66
CA SER A 116 -1.19 -15.42 7.43
C SER A 116 -1.53 -15.65 5.96
N PHE A 117 -2.75 -16.12 5.70
CA PHE A 117 -3.29 -16.19 4.34
C PHE A 117 -3.46 -14.78 3.76
N PHE A 118 -2.93 -14.55 2.56
CA PHE A 118 -3.08 -13.32 1.76
C PHE A 118 -2.67 -11.99 2.45
N GLY A 119 -1.85 -12.06 3.51
CA GLY A 119 -1.45 -10.88 4.26
C GLY A 119 -2.53 -10.31 5.18
N LEU A 120 -3.65 -11.02 5.37
CA LEU A 120 -4.77 -10.57 6.19
C LEU A 120 -4.46 -10.47 7.69
N GLY A 121 -3.30 -10.97 8.13
CA GLY A 121 -2.79 -10.78 9.49
C GLY A 121 -2.49 -9.33 9.86
N ALA A 122 -2.40 -8.40 8.90
CA ALA A 122 -2.34 -6.98 9.17
C ALA A 122 -3.66 -6.41 9.70
N HIS A 123 -4.79 -7.05 9.37
CA HIS A 123 -6.12 -6.53 9.64
C HIS A 123 -6.86 -7.28 10.75
N ARG A 124 -6.63 -8.59 10.90
CA ARG A 124 -7.49 -9.44 11.75
C ARG A 124 -6.73 -10.56 12.46
N LYS A 125 -7.07 -10.73 13.73
CA LYS A 125 -6.87 -11.98 14.47
C LYS A 125 -7.76 -13.07 13.84
N ASN A 126 -7.32 -14.31 13.77
CA ASN A 126 -8.09 -15.50 13.30
C ASN A 126 -8.17 -15.72 11.77
N LYS A 127 -7.28 -15.14 10.97
CA LYS A 127 -7.22 -15.45 9.53
C LYS A 127 -6.43 -16.72 9.17
N GLY A 128 -5.99 -17.44 10.19
CA GLY A 128 -5.31 -18.71 10.05
C GLY A 128 -3.84 -18.58 9.65
N TRP A 129 -3.05 -19.47 10.21
CA TRP A 129 -1.64 -19.64 9.87
C TRP A 129 -1.51 -20.39 8.54
N HIS A 130 -0.74 -19.85 7.62
CA HIS A 130 -0.57 -20.39 6.26
C HIS A 130 0.50 -21.50 6.24
N MET A 131 0.10 -22.71 6.60
CA MET A 131 0.98 -23.88 6.56
C MET A 131 1.30 -24.30 5.12
N ALA A 132 2.59 -24.56 4.82
CA ALA A 132 2.99 -25.20 3.56
C ALA A 132 2.54 -26.68 3.55
N LYS A 133 1.78 -27.08 2.52
CA LYS A 133 1.24 -28.46 2.43
C LYS A 133 1.68 -29.24 1.21
N MET A 134 1.71 -28.63 0.03
CA MET A 134 1.81 -29.39 -1.22
C MET A 134 2.88 -28.88 -2.19
N HIS A 135 3.28 -27.63 -2.11
CA HIS A 135 4.18 -27.04 -3.10
C HIS A 135 5.61 -26.97 -2.56
N VAL A 136 6.52 -27.60 -3.29
CA VAL A 136 7.97 -27.51 -3.08
C VAL A 136 8.63 -26.87 -4.28
N ASN A 137 9.74 -26.17 -4.06
CA ASN A 137 10.63 -25.64 -5.09
C ASN A 137 12.08 -26.04 -4.76
N CYS A 138 13.03 -25.59 -5.57
CA CYS A 138 14.45 -25.93 -5.37
C CYS A 138 15.03 -25.47 -4.00
N GLN A 139 14.33 -24.62 -3.27
CA GLN A 139 14.72 -24.11 -1.93
C GLN A 139 13.89 -24.73 -0.79
N GLY A 140 13.10 -25.77 -1.06
CA GLY A 140 12.21 -26.41 -0.10
C GLY A 140 10.74 -26.04 -0.25
N GLY A 141 9.98 -25.99 0.85
CA GLY A 141 8.56 -25.65 0.81
C GLY A 141 8.34 -24.20 0.31
N GLU A 142 7.43 -24.00 -0.64
CA GLU A 142 7.20 -22.71 -1.27
C GLU A 142 6.93 -21.58 -0.25
N THR A 143 6.11 -21.84 0.77
CA THR A 143 5.79 -20.85 1.80
C THR A 143 7.01 -20.46 2.64
N LEU A 144 7.86 -21.43 2.98
CA LEU A 144 9.10 -21.23 3.74
C LEU A 144 10.12 -20.42 2.91
N SER A 145 10.27 -20.78 1.63
CA SER A 145 11.15 -20.06 0.71
C SER A 145 10.69 -18.60 0.53
N ARG A 146 9.37 -18.38 0.42
CA ARG A 146 8.79 -17.02 0.34
C ARG A 146 9.02 -16.21 1.61
N TRP A 147 8.94 -16.84 2.79
CA TRP A 147 9.26 -16.23 4.07
C TRP A 147 10.72 -15.74 4.09
N ASN A 148 11.68 -16.65 3.87
CA ASN A 148 13.10 -16.33 3.90
C ASN A 148 13.51 -15.29 2.86
N ASN A 149 12.99 -15.41 1.63
CA ASN A 149 13.30 -14.46 0.55
C ASN A 149 12.72 -13.07 0.81
N ALA A 150 11.56 -12.99 1.47
CA ALA A 150 10.95 -11.71 1.81
C ALA A 150 11.75 -10.95 2.87
N ILE A 151 12.26 -11.64 3.90
CA ILE A 151 13.10 -11.03 4.94
C ILE A 151 14.38 -10.44 4.30
N ARG A 152 15.05 -11.19 3.43
CA ARG A 152 16.27 -10.74 2.75
C ARG A 152 16.04 -9.50 1.85
N LYS A 153 14.83 -9.30 1.36
CA LYS A 153 14.47 -8.14 0.54
C LYS A 153 14.20 -6.89 1.37
N LEU A 154 14.09 -6.99 2.68
CA LEU A 154 13.85 -5.83 3.56
C LEU A 154 15.01 -4.83 3.51
N HIS A 155 16.24 -5.25 3.26
CA HIS A 155 17.36 -4.33 3.04
C HIS A 155 17.06 -3.32 1.92
N ALA A 156 16.54 -3.79 0.78
CA ALA A 156 16.20 -2.90 -0.33
C ALA A 156 15.02 -1.95 0.01
N VAL A 157 14.12 -2.37 0.89
CA VAL A 157 13.06 -1.50 1.41
C VAL A 157 13.62 -0.47 2.36
N ALA A 158 14.52 -0.87 3.28
CA ALA A 158 15.22 0.04 4.20
C ALA A 158 15.97 1.14 3.44
N ASP A 159 16.71 0.76 2.39
CA ASP A 159 17.39 1.71 1.52
C ASP A 159 16.42 2.71 0.87
N ALA A 160 15.26 2.22 0.41
CA ALA A 160 14.26 3.08 -0.22
C ALA A 160 13.63 4.08 0.75
N ILE A 161 13.39 3.69 2.01
CA ILE A 161 12.76 4.57 3.01
C ILE A 161 13.75 5.57 3.63
N ARG A 162 15.06 5.33 3.56
CA ARG A 162 16.08 6.29 4.01
C ARG A 162 16.27 7.45 3.06
N LEU A 163 15.79 7.32 1.83
CA LEU A 163 15.91 8.34 0.78
C LEU A 163 14.56 9.05 0.58
N ASN A 164 14.50 10.34 0.93
CA ASN A 164 13.33 11.24 0.68
C ASN A 164 11.95 10.65 1.09
N PHE A 165 11.90 9.82 2.14
CA PHE A 165 10.68 9.14 2.55
C PHE A 165 10.30 9.55 3.98
N GLN A 166 9.10 10.06 4.13
CA GLN A 166 8.52 10.45 5.41
C GLN A 166 7.42 9.44 5.78
N ILE A 167 7.26 9.20 7.08
CA ILE A 167 6.23 8.31 7.62
C ILE A 167 5.41 9.14 8.60
N THR A 168 4.10 9.18 8.38
CA THR A 168 3.14 9.88 9.25
C THR A 168 2.03 8.93 9.67
N GLU A 169 1.39 9.26 10.80
CA GLU A 169 0.26 8.51 11.38
C GLU A 169 -0.89 9.48 11.65
N PHE A 170 -1.29 10.19 10.60
CA PHE A 170 -2.40 11.12 10.64
C PHE A 170 -3.70 10.43 10.20
N ASP A 171 -4.82 10.94 10.67
CA ASP A 171 -6.08 10.76 9.96
C ASP A 171 -5.95 11.32 8.53
N TYR A 172 -6.71 10.76 7.57
CA TYR A 172 -6.59 11.13 6.16
C TYR A 172 -6.88 12.62 5.89
N LEU A 173 -7.82 13.24 6.63
CA LEU A 173 -8.11 14.68 6.50
C LEU A 173 -6.96 15.51 7.03
N GLN A 174 -6.45 15.16 8.21
CA GLN A 174 -5.29 15.83 8.79
C GLN A 174 -4.06 15.70 7.90
N CYS A 175 -3.84 14.53 7.29
CA CYS A 175 -2.75 14.32 6.34
C CYS A 175 -2.85 15.26 5.15
N ILE A 176 -4.03 15.35 4.53
CA ILE A 176 -4.28 16.25 3.39
C ILE A 176 -4.10 17.70 3.80
N ASP A 177 -4.72 18.13 4.90
CA ASP A 177 -4.62 19.52 5.39
C ASP A 177 -3.18 19.95 5.68
N THR A 178 -2.40 19.05 6.27
CA THR A 178 -1.01 19.35 6.66
C THR A 178 -0.09 19.52 5.45
N ILE A 179 -0.37 18.81 4.34
CA ILE A 179 0.57 18.72 3.22
C ILE A 179 0.05 19.43 1.96
N ASP A 180 -1.16 19.99 1.95
CA ASP A 180 -1.74 20.59 0.75
C ASP A 180 -1.03 21.88 0.30
N PHE A 181 -0.49 21.85 -0.91
CA PHE A 181 0.05 22.97 -1.66
C PHE A 181 0.05 22.66 -3.17
N GLU A 182 0.27 23.64 -4.03
CA GLU A 182 0.12 23.54 -5.50
C GLU A 182 0.88 22.37 -6.16
N ASN A 183 2.07 22.03 -5.66
CA ASN A 183 2.90 20.95 -6.19
C ASN A 183 2.83 19.65 -5.37
N ALA A 184 1.83 19.51 -4.48
CA ALA A 184 1.52 18.25 -3.81
C ALA A 184 0.72 17.33 -4.75
N PHE A 185 1.02 16.04 -4.68
CA PHE A 185 0.24 15.01 -5.37
C PHE A 185 -0.20 13.94 -4.36
N PHE A 186 -1.50 13.86 -4.16
CA PHE A 186 -2.13 12.91 -3.23
C PHE A 186 -2.58 11.66 -4.00
N TYR A 187 -1.99 10.52 -3.65
CA TYR A 187 -2.48 9.22 -4.06
C TYR A 187 -3.35 8.64 -2.93
N CYS A 188 -4.61 8.37 -3.22
CA CYS A 188 -5.59 7.86 -2.26
C CYS A 188 -6.08 6.47 -2.69
N ASP A 189 -5.83 5.47 -1.86
CA ASP A 189 -6.32 4.10 -2.02
C ASP A 189 -7.10 3.69 -0.75
N PRO A 190 -8.24 4.36 -0.46
CA PRO A 190 -9.01 4.09 0.74
C PRO A 190 -9.59 2.67 0.74
N PRO A 191 -9.98 2.10 1.88
CA PRO A 191 -10.79 0.89 1.91
C PRO A 191 -12.02 1.06 1.03
N TYR A 192 -12.22 0.16 0.06
CA TYR A 192 -13.25 0.34 -0.95
C TYR A 192 -14.65 0.29 -0.38
N SER A 193 -15.59 1.08 -0.96
CA SER A 193 -16.98 1.15 -0.55
C SER A 193 -17.62 -0.25 -0.45
N ARG A 194 -18.44 -0.44 0.55
CA ARG A 194 -19.20 -1.69 0.79
C ARG A 194 -20.09 -2.05 -0.38
N LEU A 195 -20.57 -1.08 -1.15
CA LEU A 195 -21.36 -1.30 -2.36
C LEU A 195 -20.58 -2.05 -3.46
N SER A 196 -19.26 -1.94 -3.45
CA SER A 196 -18.38 -2.58 -4.43
C SER A 196 -17.73 -3.89 -3.94
N ARG A 197 -17.91 -4.25 -2.65
CA ARG A 197 -17.30 -5.42 -2.01
C ARG A 197 -18.31 -6.52 -1.72
N LYS A 198 -17.91 -7.78 -1.88
CA LYS A 198 -18.69 -8.96 -1.49
C LYS A 198 -18.48 -9.38 -0.02
N SER A 199 -17.43 -8.88 0.63
CA SER A 199 -17.01 -9.27 1.98
C SER A 199 -17.08 -8.07 2.91
N TYR A 200 -17.68 -8.27 4.07
CA TYR A 200 -17.76 -7.28 5.15
C TYR A 200 -16.57 -7.47 6.11
N ASN A 201 -16.07 -6.36 6.68
CA ASN A 201 -14.99 -6.37 7.67
C ASN A 201 -13.66 -6.93 7.15
N ASP A 202 -13.15 -6.50 5.99
CA ASP A 202 -11.85 -6.89 5.47
C ASP A 202 -10.70 -6.03 6.01
N TYR A 203 -10.98 -4.85 6.54
CA TYR A 203 -9.99 -3.90 7.05
C TYR A 203 -10.09 -3.76 8.57
N LYS A 204 -8.95 -3.43 9.21
CA LYS A 204 -8.87 -3.10 10.65
C LYS A 204 -9.57 -1.76 10.94
N PHE A 205 -9.41 -0.82 10.01
CA PHE A 205 -10.09 0.48 9.98
C PHE A 205 -10.99 0.47 8.75
N GLU A 206 -12.28 0.36 8.97
CA GLU A 206 -13.27 0.40 7.89
C GLU A 206 -13.48 1.85 7.46
N PHE A 207 -13.84 2.03 6.19
CA PHE A 207 -14.14 3.31 5.57
C PHE A 207 -15.60 3.28 5.13
N THR A 208 -16.40 4.18 5.67
CA THR A 208 -17.85 4.25 5.42
C THR A 208 -18.14 5.01 4.13
N ASP A 209 -19.39 4.97 3.68
CA ASP A 209 -19.80 5.79 2.53
C ASP A 209 -19.72 7.29 2.88
N ASP A 210 -20.00 7.68 4.13
CA ASP A 210 -19.83 9.05 4.61
C ASP A 210 -18.36 9.49 4.56
N ASP A 211 -17.42 8.63 4.96
CA ASP A 211 -15.98 8.89 4.83
C ASP A 211 -15.56 9.09 3.37
N HIS A 212 -16.17 8.35 2.42
CA HIS A 212 -15.93 8.56 1.00
C HIS A 212 -16.44 9.92 0.51
N TYR A 213 -17.62 10.37 0.97
CA TYR A 213 -18.13 11.70 0.67
C TYR A 213 -17.24 12.80 1.26
N GLU A 214 -16.78 12.63 2.50
CA GLU A 214 -15.91 13.58 3.18
C GLU A 214 -14.54 13.69 2.48
N LEU A 215 -13.93 12.55 2.14
CA LEU A 215 -12.69 12.52 1.37
C LEU A 215 -12.85 13.23 0.02
N ALA A 216 -13.92 12.95 -0.72
CA ALA A 216 -14.17 13.58 -2.01
C ALA A 216 -14.38 15.09 -1.88
N THR A 217 -15.13 15.52 -0.86
CA THR A 217 -15.35 16.94 -0.54
C THR A 217 -14.03 17.63 -0.26
N LYS A 218 -13.17 17.01 0.55
CA LYS A 218 -11.84 17.52 0.87
C LYS A 218 -10.95 17.61 -0.36
N LEU A 219 -10.87 16.56 -1.16
CA LEU A 219 -10.04 16.52 -2.36
C LEU A 219 -10.50 17.48 -3.47
N ASN A 220 -11.76 17.91 -3.47
CA ASN A 220 -12.24 18.94 -4.38
C ASN A 220 -11.83 20.38 -3.97
N GLN A 221 -11.27 20.55 -2.76
CA GLN A 221 -10.88 21.87 -2.21
C GLN A 221 -9.35 22.05 -2.13
N ILE A 222 -8.56 21.01 -2.42
CA ILE A 222 -7.10 21.07 -2.36
C ILE A 222 -6.51 21.96 -3.46
N LYS A 223 -5.32 22.51 -3.18
CA LYS A 223 -4.49 23.22 -4.15
C LYS A 223 -3.70 22.26 -5.03
N GLY A 224 -3.35 21.11 -4.49
CA GLY A 224 -2.60 20.05 -5.16
C GLY A 224 -3.43 19.23 -6.13
N LYS A 225 -2.81 18.18 -6.64
CA LYS A 225 -3.43 17.19 -7.52
C LYS A 225 -3.75 15.91 -6.73
N ALA A 226 -4.82 15.23 -7.11
CA ALA A 226 -5.21 13.98 -6.45
C ALA A 226 -5.59 12.88 -7.47
N MET A 227 -5.20 11.64 -7.12
CA MET A 227 -5.66 10.42 -7.78
C MET A 227 -6.28 9.50 -6.74
N VAL A 228 -7.48 9.02 -7.01
CA VAL A 228 -8.19 8.06 -6.15
C VAL A 228 -8.37 6.75 -6.90
N SER A 229 -8.02 5.62 -6.27
CA SER A 229 -8.26 4.27 -6.81
C SER A 229 -9.46 3.61 -6.13
N GLY A 230 -10.17 2.77 -6.88
CA GLY A 230 -11.33 2.06 -6.37
C GLY A 230 -11.98 1.15 -7.39
N TYR A 231 -13.15 0.60 -7.04
CA TYR A 231 -14.00 -0.16 -7.97
C TYR A 231 -15.15 0.70 -8.49
N ASP A 232 -15.63 0.34 -9.68
CA ASP A 232 -16.80 0.97 -10.29
C ASP A 232 -18.06 0.70 -9.44
N CYS A 233 -18.65 1.76 -8.88
CA CYS A 233 -19.93 1.70 -8.19
C CYS A 233 -20.65 3.06 -8.25
N SER A 234 -21.94 3.08 -7.95
CA SER A 234 -22.78 4.29 -8.01
C SER A 234 -22.22 5.42 -7.17
N LEU A 235 -21.82 5.15 -5.92
CA LEU A 235 -21.24 6.12 -5.00
C LEU A 235 -20.00 6.80 -5.61
N MET A 236 -18.99 6.01 -6.02
CA MET A 236 -17.75 6.56 -6.55
C MET A 236 -17.96 7.37 -7.84
N ASN A 237 -18.89 6.93 -8.68
CA ASN A 237 -19.24 7.65 -9.91
C ASN A 237 -19.99 8.97 -9.64
N GLU A 238 -20.75 9.04 -8.56
CA GLU A 238 -21.43 10.25 -8.13
C GLU A 238 -20.46 11.29 -7.56
N ILE A 239 -19.65 10.90 -6.56
CA ILE A 239 -18.77 11.82 -5.84
C ILE A 239 -17.60 12.32 -6.68
N TYR A 240 -17.14 11.53 -7.67
CA TYR A 240 -16.06 11.91 -8.61
C TYR A 240 -16.57 12.15 -10.04
N LYS A 241 -17.84 12.50 -10.25
CA LYS A 241 -18.46 12.68 -11.57
C LYS A 241 -17.77 13.69 -12.49
N ASN A 242 -17.12 14.69 -11.93
CA ASN A 242 -16.41 15.74 -12.66
C ASN A 242 -14.91 15.46 -12.82
N TRP A 243 -14.42 14.33 -12.31
CA TRP A 243 -13.03 13.93 -12.39
C TRP A 243 -12.76 13.08 -13.63
N ARG A 244 -11.56 13.18 -14.19
CA ARG A 244 -11.10 12.30 -15.26
C ARG A 244 -11.10 10.86 -14.72
N LYS A 245 -11.79 9.95 -15.42
CA LYS A 245 -11.95 8.54 -15.03
C LYS A 245 -11.26 7.63 -16.02
N ILE A 246 -10.40 6.72 -15.54
CA ILE A 246 -9.73 5.69 -16.35
C ILE A 246 -10.04 4.31 -15.77
N LYS A 247 -10.36 3.37 -16.67
CA LYS A 247 -10.50 1.95 -16.36
C LYS A 247 -9.18 1.25 -16.62
N LEU A 248 -8.56 0.71 -15.57
CA LEU A 248 -7.35 -0.08 -15.72
C LEU A 248 -7.65 -1.45 -16.35
N PRO A 249 -6.66 -2.16 -16.91
CA PRO A 249 -6.90 -3.47 -17.53
C PRO A 249 -7.50 -4.48 -16.55
N VAL A 250 -8.37 -5.34 -17.03
CA VAL A 250 -9.00 -6.38 -16.22
C VAL A 250 -7.97 -7.43 -15.83
N LYS A 251 -7.81 -7.71 -14.54
CA LYS A 251 -6.92 -8.76 -14.02
C LYS A 251 -7.71 -9.84 -13.29
N LYS A 252 -7.18 -11.08 -13.33
CA LYS A 252 -7.70 -12.16 -12.48
C LYS A 252 -7.39 -11.85 -11.01
N ASN A 253 -8.39 -11.88 -10.17
CA ASN A 253 -8.19 -11.76 -8.74
C ASN A 253 -7.88 -13.15 -8.15
N ASN A 254 -6.69 -13.32 -7.57
CA ASN A 254 -6.27 -14.58 -6.96
C ASN A 254 -7.00 -14.89 -5.63
N ILE A 255 -7.66 -13.90 -5.05
CA ILE A 255 -8.37 -14.03 -3.75
C ILE A 255 -9.86 -14.30 -3.98
N ARG A 256 -10.40 -13.86 -5.12
CA ARG A 256 -11.81 -14.02 -5.49
C ARG A 256 -11.88 -14.66 -6.87
N SER A 257 -12.74 -15.65 -7.03
CA SER A 257 -13.07 -16.20 -8.35
C SER A 257 -13.78 -15.11 -9.16
N GLY A 258 -13.06 -14.33 -9.94
CA GLY A 258 -13.63 -13.27 -10.78
C GLY A 258 -12.59 -12.35 -11.39
N LYS A 259 -13.02 -11.63 -12.40
CA LYS A 259 -12.27 -10.54 -13.03
C LYS A 259 -12.52 -9.28 -12.22
N VAL A 260 -11.45 -8.55 -11.87
CA VAL A 260 -11.53 -7.27 -11.16
C VAL A 260 -10.96 -6.19 -12.08
N GLN A 261 -11.69 -5.09 -12.17
CA GLN A 261 -11.28 -3.91 -12.90
C GLN A 261 -11.11 -2.77 -11.93
N GLU A 262 -9.87 -2.32 -11.76
CA GLU A 262 -9.55 -1.10 -11.02
C GLU A 262 -9.93 0.12 -11.82
N ILE A 263 -10.44 1.12 -11.14
CA ILE A 263 -10.73 2.44 -11.68
C ILE A 263 -9.84 3.45 -10.96
N ILE A 264 -9.38 4.44 -11.70
CA ILE A 264 -8.74 5.63 -11.14
C ILE A 264 -9.53 6.88 -11.52
N TRP A 265 -9.69 7.79 -10.55
CA TRP A 265 -10.28 9.12 -10.72
C TRP A 265 -9.22 10.17 -10.40
N MET A 266 -9.13 11.22 -11.21
CA MET A 266 -8.10 12.27 -11.09
C MET A 266 -8.76 13.65 -11.24
N ASN A 267 -8.36 14.61 -10.39
CA ASN A 267 -8.81 16.01 -10.47
C ASN A 267 -7.99 16.85 -11.47
N TYR A 268 -7.21 16.19 -12.34
CA TYR A 268 -6.33 16.82 -13.32
C TYR A 268 -6.33 16.06 -14.65
N GLU A 269 -5.94 16.75 -15.73
CA GLU A 269 -5.71 16.15 -17.05
C GLU A 269 -4.29 15.61 -17.19
N ASN A 270 -4.12 14.57 -18.02
CA ASN A 270 -2.80 14.02 -18.29
C ASN A 270 -2.08 14.86 -19.37
N GLU A 271 -1.19 15.73 -18.95
CA GLU A 271 -0.41 16.58 -19.83
C GLU A 271 0.45 15.81 -20.85
N ARG A 272 0.75 14.53 -20.61
CA ARG A 272 1.50 13.66 -21.55
C ARG A 272 0.67 13.30 -22.78
N GLU A 273 -0.63 13.10 -22.62
CA GLU A 273 -1.53 12.85 -23.75
C GLU A 273 -1.71 14.09 -24.61
N ASN A 274 -1.83 15.27 -23.99
CA ASN A 274 -2.00 16.54 -24.71
C ASN A 274 -0.78 16.90 -25.57
N ASN A 275 0.44 16.56 -25.14
CA ASN A 275 1.67 16.83 -25.90
C ASN A 275 1.85 15.90 -27.14
N LEU A 276 1.15 14.78 -27.20
CA LEU A 276 1.16 13.91 -28.38
C LEU A 276 0.28 14.44 -29.54
N PHE A 277 -0.70 15.30 -29.24
CA PHE A 277 -1.61 15.87 -30.22
C PHE A 277 -1.23 17.30 -30.67
N THR A 278 -0.24 17.94 -30.04
CA THR A 278 0.22 19.30 -30.37
C THR A 278 1.42 19.34 -31.33
N ASN A 279 1.93 18.18 -31.78
CA ASN A 279 3.06 18.08 -32.72
C ASN A 279 2.62 17.60 -34.13
N TYR A 280 1.45 18.01 -34.58
CA TYR A 280 1.03 17.88 -35.97
C TYR A 280 0.62 19.22 -36.57
#